data_216855c1abfe3394eb7324b783dc43a5
#
_entry.id   216855c1abfe3394eb7324b783dc43a5
#
_cell.length_a   1.000
_cell.length_b   1.000
_cell.length_c   1.000
_cell.angle_alpha   90.00
_cell.angle_beta   90.00
_cell.angle_gamma   90.00
#
_symmetry.space_group_name_H-M   'P 1'
#
loop_
_entity.id
_entity.type
_entity.pdbx_description
1 polymer ?
#
loop_
_entity_poly.entity_id
_entity_poly.type
_entity_poly.pdbx_seq_one_letter_code
_entity_poly.pdbx_strand_id
1 'polypeptide(L)'
;MALLTTYYTIFCMKRRSFIQSVSTAIALGGIGSGVARSEASTVLELASEAPSLQQPLARVLPRGLRPGSTIGIVCPASGTNVEDIREFADLCRQWDIKVKFGKNIAKRTGYLSAPDSERASEFMGFIEDPEVDAVVCARGGYGVMRILPMLDFTAIRQAGKIIMGFSDITALLIAVHQLSGVVTFHGPVASSTFDDFTVKSLRETVLADPNLGPSAFSNSKLTTIAPGTAQGTLTGGNLALVVSTLGTKYEIDTTDSILFLEEINEEPFRVDRMLTQLWLAGKLQSCKGIALGNFRDCEARGTSISPVSFTLEQVFEQRLSSLGIPVVYGLPIGHVRSKLTMPLGVQAELDASAKTMKILEPAII
;
A
#
# COMPACT_ATOMS: atom_id res chain seq x y z
N MET A 1 -38.13 9.12 40.69
CA MET A 1 -36.91 8.31 40.72
C MET A 1 -37.27 6.88 40.37
N ALA A 2 -37.77 6.62 39.14
CA ALA A 2 -38.11 5.29 38.65
C ALA A 2 -38.45 5.38 37.15
N LEU A 3 -37.45 5.75 36.28
CA LEU A 3 -37.64 5.77 34.81
C LEU A 3 -36.32 5.72 34.02
N LEU A 4 -35.23 5.17 34.60
CA LEU A 4 -33.91 5.13 33.97
C LEU A 4 -33.26 3.73 33.94
N THR A 5 -34.04 2.63 34.16
CA THR A 5 -33.45 1.30 34.26
C THR A 5 -33.89 0.33 33.15
N THR A 6 -34.58 0.80 32.09
CA THR A 6 -35.17 -0.08 31.07
C THR A 6 -34.46 -0.03 29.68
N TYR A 7 -33.36 0.67 29.51
CA TYR A 7 -32.71 0.86 28.21
C TYR A 7 -31.40 0.08 28.00
N TYR A 8 -30.96 -0.77 28.93
CA TYR A 8 -29.67 -1.47 28.81
C TYR A 8 -29.73 -2.99 28.59
N THR A 9 -30.89 -3.57 28.28
CA THR A 9 -31.01 -5.05 28.16
C THR A 9 -31.29 -5.58 26.75
N ILE A 10 -31.20 -4.78 25.69
CA ILE A 10 -31.55 -5.20 24.32
C ILE A 10 -30.36 -5.30 23.34
N PHE A 11 -29.12 -5.29 23.78
CA PHE A 11 -27.99 -5.39 22.84
C PHE A 11 -26.96 -6.48 23.19
N CYS A 12 -27.41 -7.70 23.43
CA CYS A 12 -26.53 -8.86 23.43
C CYS A 12 -27.25 -10.15 23.03
N MET A 13 -27.85 -10.21 21.84
CA MET A 13 -28.26 -11.48 21.24
C MET A 13 -27.12 -12.03 20.39
N LYS A 14 -26.54 -13.15 20.80
CA LYS A 14 -25.51 -13.88 20.05
C LYS A 14 -26.06 -14.30 18.68
N ARG A 15 -25.31 -14.10 17.60
CA ARG A 15 -25.65 -14.46 16.21
C ARG A 15 -26.29 -15.87 16.05
N ARG A 16 -25.92 -16.83 16.88
CA ARG A 16 -26.50 -18.19 16.87
C ARG A 16 -27.99 -18.23 17.23
N SER A 17 -28.46 -17.36 18.11
CA SER A 17 -29.89 -17.34 18.53
C SER A 17 -30.81 -16.75 17.47
N PHE A 18 -30.31 -15.83 16.65
CA PHE A 18 -31.06 -15.25 15.54
C PHE A 18 -31.32 -16.26 14.41
N ILE A 19 -30.31 -17.07 14.05
CA ILE A 19 -30.44 -18.11 13.01
C ILE A 19 -31.40 -19.23 13.45
N GLN A 20 -31.39 -19.61 14.73
CA GLN A 20 -32.33 -20.62 15.25
C GLN A 20 -33.79 -20.10 15.28
N SER A 21 -34.03 -18.83 15.56
CA SER A 21 -35.36 -18.22 15.56
C SER A 21 -35.99 -18.16 14.18
N VAL A 22 -35.21 -17.92 13.13
CA VAL A 22 -35.69 -17.91 11.73
C VAL A 22 -36.03 -19.34 11.26
N SER A 23 -35.25 -20.34 11.65
CA SER A 23 -35.51 -21.74 11.28
C SER A 23 -36.78 -22.32 11.92
N THR A 24 -37.16 -21.86 13.09
CA THR A 24 -38.38 -22.34 13.80
C THR A 24 -39.65 -21.68 13.28
N ALA A 25 -39.56 -20.45 12.74
CA ALA A 25 -40.71 -19.73 12.14
C ALA A 25 -41.15 -20.35 10.80
N ILE A 26 -40.25 -21.01 10.08
CA ILE A 26 -40.56 -21.66 8.78
C ILE A 26 -41.26 -23.02 8.97
N ALA A 27 -41.13 -23.65 10.13
CA ALA A 27 -41.69 -24.99 10.40
C ALA A 27 -43.18 -25.02 10.85
N LEU A 28 -43.81 -23.87 11.15
CA LEU A 28 -45.18 -23.78 11.68
C LEU A 28 -46.21 -23.14 10.73
N GLY A 29 -45.84 -22.79 9.48
CA GLY A 29 -46.71 -22.18 8.49
C GLY A 29 -46.96 -23.08 7.29
N GLY A 30 -47.56 -24.25 7.49
CA GLY A 30 -48.07 -25.04 6.37
C GLY A 30 -49.48 -24.64 6.02
N ILE A 31 -49.66 -24.13 4.82
CA ILE A 31 -50.78 -24.10 3.87
C ILE A 31 -50.74 -22.77 3.10
N GLY A 32 -50.22 -22.85 1.87
CA GLY A 32 -50.20 -21.69 0.93
C GLY A 32 -49.21 -21.92 -0.21
N SER A 33 -49.64 -22.73 -1.17
CA SER A 33 -48.83 -23.16 -2.33
C SER A 33 -48.59 -22.02 -3.30
N GLY A 34 -47.34 -21.84 -3.70
CA GLY A 34 -47.01 -21.36 -5.04
C GLY A 34 -46.04 -20.19 -5.19
N VAL A 35 -45.82 -19.32 -4.20
CA VAL A 35 -44.98 -18.11 -4.37
C VAL A 35 -43.71 -18.13 -3.51
N ALA A 36 -43.72 -18.82 -2.39
CA ALA A 36 -42.59 -18.84 -1.45
C ALA A 36 -41.34 -19.63 -1.91
N ARG A 37 -41.44 -20.43 -2.99
CA ARG A 37 -40.31 -21.23 -3.50
C ARG A 37 -39.35 -20.43 -4.37
N SER A 38 -39.80 -19.35 -5.01
CA SER A 38 -38.98 -18.53 -5.90
C SER A 38 -38.03 -17.61 -5.10
N GLU A 39 -38.51 -17.01 -4.00
CA GLU A 39 -37.68 -16.08 -3.21
C GLU A 39 -36.64 -16.78 -2.33
N ALA A 40 -36.93 -17.97 -1.83
CA ALA A 40 -36.00 -18.77 -1.04
C ALA A 40 -34.82 -19.31 -1.90
N SER A 41 -35.07 -19.64 -3.16
CA SER A 41 -34.03 -20.04 -4.10
C SER A 41 -33.09 -18.87 -4.45
N THR A 42 -33.63 -17.67 -4.65
CA THR A 42 -32.86 -16.46 -4.99
C THR A 42 -31.96 -16.00 -3.81
N VAL A 43 -32.44 -16.15 -2.57
CA VAL A 43 -31.64 -15.82 -1.37
C VAL A 43 -30.55 -16.86 -1.11
N LEU A 44 -30.77 -18.13 -1.46
CA LEU A 44 -29.74 -19.18 -1.37
C LEU A 44 -28.68 -19.07 -2.48
N GLU A 45 -29.06 -18.61 -3.69
CA GLU A 45 -28.09 -18.35 -4.77
C GLU A 45 -27.22 -17.14 -4.46
N LEU A 46 -27.76 -16.08 -3.86
CA LEU A 46 -26.98 -14.90 -3.41
C LEU A 46 -26.04 -15.20 -2.24
N ALA A 47 -26.30 -16.26 -1.47
CA ALA A 47 -25.42 -16.70 -0.35
C ALA A 47 -24.34 -17.68 -0.78
N SER A 48 -24.35 -18.20 -2.01
CA SER A 48 -23.40 -19.18 -2.49
C SER A 48 -22.19 -18.60 -3.22
N GLU A 49 -22.17 -17.30 -3.50
CA GLU A 49 -20.97 -16.59 -3.95
C GLU A 49 -20.14 -16.13 -2.74
N ALA A 50 -19.64 -17.08 -1.96
CA ALA A 50 -18.39 -16.83 -1.25
C ALA A 50 -17.35 -16.48 -2.33
N PRO A 51 -16.57 -15.38 -2.19
CA PRO A 51 -15.55 -15.06 -3.16
C PRO A 51 -14.65 -16.30 -3.29
N SER A 52 -14.71 -16.94 -4.46
CA SER A 52 -13.77 -18.00 -4.80
C SER A 52 -12.38 -17.40 -4.57
N LEU A 53 -11.52 -18.10 -3.82
CA LEU A 53 -10.11 -17.78 -3.73
C LEU A 53 -9.59 -17.73 -5.16
N GLN A 54 -9.61 -16.56 -5.77
CA GLN A 54 -9.05 -16.35 -7.11
C GLN A 54 -7.59 -16.72 -6.99
N GLN A 55 -7.13 -17.63 -7.85
CA GLN A 55 -5.71 -17.96 -7.89
C GLN A 55 -4.90 -16.67 -8.04
N PRO A 56 -3.79 -16.52 -7.30
CA PRO A 56 -2.97 -15.33 -7.41
C PRO A 56 -2.66 -15.05 -8.88
N LEU A 57 -2.88 -13.82 -9.32
CA LEU A 57 -2.57 -13.42 -10.69
C LEU A 57 -1.08 -13.64 -10.95
N ALA A 58 -0.76 -14.24 -12.11
CA ALA A 58 0.63 -14.34 -12.52
C ALA A 58 1.27 -12.95 -12.54
N ARG A 59 2.44 -12.85 -11.93
CA ARG A 59 3.20 -11.60 -11.84
C ARG A 59 3.59 -11.09 -13.23
N VAL A 60 3.54 -9.77 -13.40
CA VAL A 60 3.98 -9.04 -14.60
C VAL A 60 5.13 -8.13 -14.20
N LEU A 61 6.31 -8.38 -14.78
CA LEU A 61 7.46 -7.49 -14.64
C LEU A 61 7.38 -6.41 -15.72
N PRO A 62 7.42 -5.12 -15.36
CA PRO A 62 7.47 -4.06 -16.34
C PRO A 62 8.82 -4.02 -17.06
N ARG A 63 8.84 -3.43 -18.25
CA ARG A 63 10.09 -3.20 -18.98
C ARG A 63 10.91 -2.14 -18.27
N GLY A 64 12.21 -2.39 -18.07
CA GLY A 64 13.13 -1.41 -17.52
C GLY A 64 13.36 -0.22 -18.45
N LEU A 65 13.58 0.96 -17.85
CA LEU A 65 13.89 2.19 -18.57
C LEU A 65 15.28 2.13 -19.19
N ARG A 66 15.42 2.74 -20.36
CA ARG A 66 16.66 2.82 -21.15
C ARG A 66 16.73 4.18 -21.86
N PRO A 67 17.89 4.58 -22.39
CA PRO A 67 17.98 5.78 -23.23
C PRO A 67 16.90 5.79 -24.32
N GLY A 68 16.21 6.92 -24.47
CA GLY A 68 15.07 7.10 -25.38
C GLY A 68 13.69 6.78 -24.79
N SER A 69 13.60 6.11 -23.62
CA SER A 69 12.34 5.88 -22.90
C SER A 69 11.62 7.19 -22.53
N THR A 70 10.32 7.11 -22.31
CA THR A 70 9.49 8.25 -21.90
C THR A 70 8.82 7.97 -20.55
N ILE A 71 8.98 8.88 -19.60
CA ILE A 71 8.26 8.88 -18.32
C ILE A 71 7.11 9.88 -18.37
N GLY A 72 5.90 9.40 -18.08
CA GLY A 72 4.73 10.24 -17.81
C GLY A 72 4.70 10.67 -16.35
N ILE A 73 4.59 11.97 -16.05
CA ILE A 73 4.43 12.49 -14.69
C ILE A 73 2.98 12.90 -14.48
N VAL A 74 2.33 12.31 -13.46
CA VAL A 74 0.90 12.50 -13.16
C VAL A 74 0.66 12.89 -11.71
N CYS A 75 -0.49 13.50 -11.41
CA CYS A 75 -0.93 13.85 -10.06
C CYS A 75 -2.23 13.12 -9.68
N PRO A 76 -2.20 11.84 -9.31
CA PRO A 76 -3.39 11.09 -8.92
C PRO A 76 -3.91 11.48 -7.53
N ALA A 77 -3.13 12.22 -6.74
CA ALA A 77 -3.44 12.72 -5.40
C ALA A 77 -3.51 14.27 -5.39
N SER A 78 -2.65 14.92 -4.64
CA SER A 78 -2.52 16.39 -4.63
C SER A 78 -1.66 16.89 -5.79
N GLY A 79 -1.88 18.11 -6.23
CA GLY A 79 -1.03 18.76 -7.23
C GLY A 79 0.27 19.33 -6.63
N THR A 80 1.27 19.64 -7.46
CA THR A 80 2.54 20.28 -7.08
C THR A 80 2.87 21.41 -8.07
N ASN A 81 3.91 22.20 -7.80
CA ASN A 81 4.36 23.17 -8.77
C ASN A 81 5.32 22.50 -9.77
N VAL A 82 5.41 23.06 -10.97
CA VAL A 82 6.31 22.53 -12.00
C VAL A 82 7.78 22.65 -11.56
N GLU A 83 8.09 23.68 -10.80
CA GLU A 83 9.42 23.93 -10.23
C GLU A 83 9.85 22.81 -9.28
N ASP A 84 8.92 22.24 -8.49
CA ASP A 84 9.20 21.21 -7.51
C ASP A 84 9.62 19.86 -8.16
N ILE A 85 9.33 19.68 -9.45
CA ILE A 85 9.66 18.45 -10.20
C ILE A 85 10.83 18.65 -11.18
N ARG A 86 11.47 19.83 -11.16
CA ARG A 86 12.57 20.16 -12.09
C ARG A 86 13.77 19.23 -11.87
N GLU A 87 14.16 18.97 -10.62
CA GLU A 87 15.31 18.11 -10.30
C GLU A 87 15.13 16.72 -10.91
N PHE A 88 13.94 16.14 -10.83
CA PHE A 88 13.63 14.86 -11.46
C PHE A 88 13.68 14.92 -12.99
N ALA A 89 13.14 15.98 -13.59
CA ALA A 89 13.18 16.15 -15.03
C ALA A 89 14.63 16.32 -15.57
N ASP A 90 15.49 17.01 -14.81
CA ASP A 90 16.90 17.18 -15.13
C ASP A 90 17.66 15.83 -14.99
N LEU A 91 17.33 15.04 -13.98
CA LEU A 91 17.86 13.68 -13.79
C LEU A 91 17.47 12.76 -14.97
N CYS A 92 16.21 12.79 -15.38
CA CYS A 92 15.73 12.03 -16.55
C CYS A 92 16.51 12.42 -17.82
N ARG A 93 16.73 13.73 -18.02
CA ARG A 93 17.52 14.23 -19.18
C ARG A 93 18.96 13.71 -19.16
N GLN A 94 19.60 13.62 -17.99
CA GLN A 94 20.94 13.05 -17.86
C GLN A 94 21.00 11.55 -18.24
N TRP A 95 19.87 10.85 -18.14
CA TRP A 95 19.74 9.44 -18.54
C TRP A 95 19.21 9.25 -19.97
N ASP A 96 19.09 10.36 -20.73
CA ASP A 96 18.46 10.38 -22.06
C ASP A 96 17.02 9.81 -22.03
N ILE A 97 16.28 10.14 -20.97
CA ILE A 97 14.87 9.76 -20.77
C ILE A 97 14.00 11.01 -20.98
N LYS A 98 12.99 10.89 -21.83
CA LYS A 98 12.02 11.93 -22.10
C LYS A 98 10.99 12.03 -20.97
N VAL A 99 10.47 13.24 -20.74
CA VAL A 99 9.42 13.48 -19.73
C VAL A 99 8.20 14.09 -20.41
N LYS A 100 7.03 13.47 -20.18
CA LYS A 100 5.71 13.93 -20.59
C LYS A 100 4.91 14.34 -19.36
N PHE A 101 4.49 15.59 -19.30
CA PHE A 101 3.79 16.14 -18.13
C PHE A 101 2.28 16.01 -18.25
N GLY A 102 1.65 15.55 -17.18
CA GLY A 102 0.20 15.57 -17.01
C GLY A 102 -0.36 17.00 -16.91
N LYS A 103 -1.60 17.17 -17.33
CA LYS A 103 -2.29 18.47 -17.35
C LYS A 103 -2.70 18.94 -15.95
N ASN A 104 -2.72 18.03 -14.97
CA ASN A 104 -3.21 18.29 -13.61
C ASN A 104 -2.08 18.67 -12.62
N ILE A 105 -0.81 18.70 -13.04
CA ILE A 105 0.34 18.93 -12.15
C ILE A 105 0.17 20.19 -11.31
N ALA A 106 -0.07 21.32 -11.94
CA ALA A 106 -0.20 22.62 -11.28
C ALA A 106 -1.65 22.98 -10.87
N LYS A 107 -2.63 22.14 -11.19
CA LYS A 107 -4.01 22.38 -10.80
C LYS A 107 -4.23 22.17 -9.30
N ARG A 108 -5.28 22.82 -8.78
CA ARG A 108 -5.73 22.70 -7.38
C ARG A 108 -7.25 22.70 -7.33
N THR A 109 -7.81 21.66 -6.70
CA THR A 109 -9.23 21.53 -6.40
C THR A 109 -9.36 21.16 -4.93
N GLY A 110 -9.40 22.15 -4.05
CA GLY A 110 -9.22 21.94 -2.61
C GLY A 110 -7.82 21.38 -2.34
N TYR A 111 -7.75 20.25 -1.65
CA TYR A 111 -6.49 19.52 -1.38
C TYR A 111 -6.10 18.52 -2.48
N LEU A 112 -6.90 18.39 -3.55
CA LEU A 112 -6.65 17.52 -4.70
C LEU A 112 -6.00 18.28 -5.84
N SER A 113 -5.36 17.57 -6.77
CA SER A 113 -4.88 18.17 -8.02
C SER A 113 -6.03 18.61 -8.92
N ALA A 114 -7.05 17.75 -9.08
CA ALA A 114 -8.20 17.95 -9.95
C ALA A 114 -9.39 17.11 -9.44
N PRO A 115 -10.60 17.22 -10.02
CA PRO A 115 -11.71 16.30 -9.78
C PRO A 115 -11.31 14.84 -9.99
N ASP A 116 -11.97 13.91 -9.29
CA ASP A 116 -11.62 12.48 -9.29
C ASP A 116 -11.60 11.90 -10.71
N SER A 117 -12.59 12.23 -11.55
CA SER A 117 -12.66 11.77 -12.95
C SER A 117 -11.49 12.25 -13.81
N GLU A 118 -11.04 13.51 -13.62
CA GLU A 118 -9.90 14.03 -14.37
C GLU A 118 -8.58 13.36 -13.94
N ARG A 119 -8.40 13.12 -12.62
CA ARG A 119 -7.22 12.44 -12.08
C ARG A 119 -7.13 10.99 -12.55
N ALA A 120 -8.24 10.26 -12.50
CA ALA A 120 -8.34 8.90 -12.98
C ALA A 120 -8.10 8.81 -14.50
N SER A 121 -8.76 9.67 -15.28
CA SER A 121 -8.61 9.73 -16.74
C SER A 121 -7.20 10.10 -17.17
N GLU A 122 -6.52 11.04 -16.47
CA GLU A 122 -5.13 11.38 -16.76
C GLU A 122 -4.20 10.19 -16.48
N PHE A 123 -4.36 9.52 -15.32
CA PHE A 123 -3.57 8.34 -14.99
C PHE A 123 -3.76 7.23 -16.03
N MET A 124 -5.01 6.88 -16.35
CA MET A 124 -5.30 5.85 -17.34
C MET A 124 -4.81 6.25 -18.74
N GLY A 125 -4.93 7.51 -19.12
CA GLY A 125 -4.41 7.99 -20.40
C GLY A 125 -2.89 7.80 -20.53
N PHE A 126 -2.10 7.93 -19.47
CA PHE A 126 -0.67 7.63 -19.49
C PHE A 126 -0.38 6.12 -19.45
N ILE A 127 -1.23 5.33 -18.82
CA ILE A 127 -1.14 3.85 -18.85
C ILE A 127 -1.36 3.35 -20.28
N GLU A 128 -2.34 3.88 -20.99
CA GLU A 128 -2.74 3.45 -22.34
C GLU A 128 -1.88 4.06 -23.45
N ASP A 129 -1.16 5.15 -23.19
CA ASP A 129 -0.32 5.83 -24.16
C ASP A 129 0.89 4.96 -24.57
N PRO A 130 0.98 4.48 -25.83
CA PRO A 130 2.07 3.60 -26.26
C PRO A 130 3.44 4.28 -26.29
N GLU A 131 3.51 5.62 -26.24
CA GLU A 131 4.77 6.38 -26.18
C GLU A 131 5.32 6.51 -24.76
N VAL A 132 4.56 6.09 -23.73
CA VAL A 132 4.97 6.18 -22.32
C VAL A 132 5.40 4.82 -21.80
N ASP A 133 6.62 4.71 -21.27
CA ASP A 133 7.18 3.48 -20.72
C ASP A 133 6.96 3.36 -19.21
N ALA A 134 6.88 4.47 -18.50
CA ALA A 134 6.70 4.53 -17.05
C ALA A 134 5.76 5.67 -16.63
N VAL A 135 5.05 5.48 -15.53
CA VAL A 135 4.22 6.50 -14.87
C VAL A 135 4.78 6.78 -13.49
N VAL A 136 5.26 8.00 -13.28
CA VAL A 136 5.77 8.48 -12.00
C VAL A 136 4.82 9.52 -11.42
N CYS A 137 4.42 9.32 -10.16
CA CYS A 137 3.57 10.30 -9.49
C CYS A 137 4.38 11.55 -9.14
N ALA A 138 3.83 12.72 -9.44
CA ALA A 138 4.50 13.99 -9.15
C ALA A 138 4.63 14.22 -7.65
N ARG A 139 3.60 13.85 -6.88
CA ARG A 139 3.50 14.03 -5.44
C ARG A 139 2.50 13.04 -4.84
N GLY A 140 2.65 12.74 -3.52
CA GLY A 140 1.60 12.18 -2.70
C GLY A 140 0.57 13.23 -2.23
N GLY A 141 0.15 13.17 -1.01
CA GLY A 141 -0.82 14.08 -0.40
C GLY A 141 -2.09 13.36 0.00
N TYR A 142 -3.19 13.53 -0.73
CA TYR A 142 -4.46 12.85 -0.46
C TYR A 142 -5.27 12.65 -1.74
N GLY A 143 -6.04 11.54 -1.81
CA GLY A 143 -7.10 11.39 -2.79
C GLY A 143 -6.99 10.18 -3.72
N VAL A 144 -5.90 9.40 -3.65
CA VAL A 144 -5.72 8.19 -4.47
C VAL A 144 -6.85 7.19 -4.25
N MET A 145 -7.22 6.92 -2.99
CA MET A 145 -8.29 5.96 -2.69
C MET A 145 -9.63 6.30 -3.37
N ARG A 146 -9.89 7.58 -3.63
CA ARG A 146 -11.13 8.04 -4.29
C ARG A 146 -11.22 7.62 -5.75
N ILE A 147 -10.07 7.46 -6.41
CA ILE A 147 -10.01 7.11 -7.84
C ILE A 147 -9.81 5.61 -8.10
N LEU A 148 -9.45 4.82 -7.10
CA LEU A 148 -9.25 3.36 -7.28
C LEU A 148 -10.44 2.66 -7.95
N PRO A 149 -11.72 2.97 -7.63
CA PRO A 149 -12.86 2.35 -8.30
C PRO A 149 -13.04 2.74 -9.77
N MET A 150 -12.31 3.76 -10.24
CA MET A 150 -12.40 4.30 -11.61
C MET A 150 -11.29 3.78 -12.52
N LEU A 151 -10.35 2.97 -11.99
CA LEU A 151 -9.20 2.46 -12.73
C LEU A 151 -9.52 1.11 -13.37
N ASP A 152 -9.06 0.90 -14.60
CA ASP A 152 -9.12 -0.39 -15.29
C ASP A 152 -7.81 -1.19 -15.02
N PHE A 153 -7.89 -2.11 -14.07
CA PHE A 153 -6.76 -2.97 -13.71
C PHE A 153 -6.40 -3.99 -14.80
N THR A 154 -7.32 -4.29 -15.72
CA THR A 154 -7.03 -5.14 -16.89
C THR A 154 -6.16 -4.39 -17.89
N ALA A 155 -6.50 -3.14 -18.20
CA ALA A 155 -5.67 -2.28 -19.04
C ALA A 155 -4.29 -2.02 -18.43
N ILE A 156 -4.22 -1.79 -17.10
CA ILE A 156 -2.95 -1.64 -16.37
C ILE A 156 -2.08 -2.90 -16.51
N ARG A 157 -2.68 -4.10 -16.37
CA ARG A 157 -1.96 -5.37 -16.58
C ARG A 157 -1.42 -5.50 -17.98
N GLN A 158 -2.23 -5.20 -19.00
CA GLN A 158 -1.85 -5.28 -20.43
C GLN A 158 -0.72 -4.31 -20.76
N ALA A 159 -0.76 -3.11 -20.19
CA ALA A 159 0.28 -2.10 -20.40
C ALA A 159 1.62 -2.51 -19.76
N GLY A 160 1.60 -3.15 -18.57
CA GLY A 160 2.78 -3.67 -17.87
C GLY A 160 3.86 -2.62 -17.66
N LYS A 161 3.50 -1.37 -17.34
CA LYS A 161 4.42 -0.25 -17.19
C LYS A 161 4.92 -0.11 -15.75
N ILE A 162 6.09 0.51 -15.58
CA ILE A 162 6.55 0.98 -14.28
C ILE A 162 5.55 2.00 -13.73
N ILE A 163 5.10 1.80 -12.48
CA ILE A 163 4.26 2.75 -11.74
C ILE A 163 4.96 3.02 -10.42
N MET A 164 5.32 4.29 -10.16
CA MET A 164 6.16 4.65 -9.01
C MET A 164 5.63 5.86 -8.24
N GLY A 165 5.81 5.80 -6.92
CA GLY A 165 5.53 6.86 -5.96
C GLY A 165 5.55 6.34 -4.52
N PHE A 166 5.20 7.16 -3.55
CA PHE A 166 5.08 6.79 -2.13
C PHE A 166 4.05 7.68 -1.41
N SER A 167 3.89 7.52 -0.09
CA SER A 167 2.88 8.26 0.69
C SER A 167 1.47 7.85 0.28
N ASP A 168 0.56 8.76 -0.05
CA ASP A 168 -0.81 8.48 -0.53
C ASP A 168 -0.84 7.53 -1.74
N ILE A 169 0.26 7.51 -2.54
CA ILE A 169 0.40 6.61 -3.70
C ILE A 169 0.48 5.13 -3.27
N THR A 170 0.81 4.83 -2.03
CA THR A 170 0.79 3.46 -1.49
C THR A 170 -0.51 2.72 -1.82
N ALA A 171 -1.67 3.39 -1.70
CA ALA A 171 -2.96 2.77 -2.01
C ALA A 171 -3.08 2.37 -3.49
N LEU A 172 -2.50 3.17 -4.42
CA LEU A 172 -2.43 2.83 -5.84
C LEU A 172 -1.51 1.64 -6.09
N LEU A 173 -0.29 1.67 -5.52
CA LEU A 173 0.72 0.64 -5.74
C LEU A 173 0.24 -0.74 -5.29
N ILE A 174 -0.36 -0.82 -4.10
CA ILE A 174 -0.93 -2.06 -3.56
C ILE A 174 -2.08 -2.53 -4.43
N ALA A 175 -3.06 -1.66 -4.75
CA ALA A 175 -4.21 -2.01 -5.57
C ALA A 175 -3.80 -2.50 -6.97
N VAL A 176 -2.85 -1.82 -7.63
CA VAL A 176 -2.32 -2.23 -8.93
C VAL A 176 -1.65 -3.59 -8.83
N HIS A 177 -0.73 -3.76 -7.87
CA HIS A 177 -0.05 -5.04 -7.71
C HIS A 177 -1.04 -6.20 -7.51
N GLN A 178 -1.98 -6.06 -6.59
CA GLN A 178 -2.90 -7.14 -6.24
C GLN A 178 -3.95 -7.44 -7.32
N LEU A 179 -4.49 -6.40 -7.99
CA LEU A 179 -5.57 -6.57 -8.95
C LEU A 179 -5.12 -6.70 -10.41
N SER A 180 -3.85 -6.39 -10.70
CA SER A 180 -3.28 -6.56 -12.03
C SER A 180 -2.07 -7.48 -12.08
N GLY A 181 -1.44 -7.79 -10.95
CA GLY A 181 -0.20 -8.57 -10.87
C GLY A 181 1.06 -7.80 -11.33
N VAL A 182 0.95 -6.54 -11.71
CA VAL A 182 2.09 -5.72 -12.13
C VAL A 182 2.96 -5.38 -10.91
N VAL A 183 4.27 -5.55 -11.02
CA VAL A 183 5.24 -5.08 -10.04
C VAL A 183 5.22 -3.55 -10.02
N THR A 184 5.02 -2.96 -8.84
CA THR A 184 4.97 -1.51 -8.63
C THR A 184 6.11 -1.05 -7.72
N PHE A 185 6.38 0.25 -7.66
CA PHE A 185 7.60 0.75 -7.05
C PHE A 185 7.28 1.82 -5.99
N HIS A 186 7.45 1.48 -4.72
CA HIS A 186 7.43 2.45 -3.63
C HIS A 186 8.78 3.16 -3.61
N GLY A 187 8.84 4.32 -4.22
CA GLY A 187 10.07 5.06 -4.45
C GLY A 187 9.81 6.57 -4.57
N PRO A 188 10.83 7.36 -4.92
CA PRO A 188 10.70 8.81 -4.98
C PRO A 188 9.59 9.24 -5.95
N VAL A 189 8.74 10.17 -5.51
CA VAL A 189 7.88 10.95 -6.40
C VAL A 189 8.71 12.02 -7.11
N ALA A 190 8.21 12.59 -8.22
CA ALA A 190 8.98 13.55 -8.99
C ALA A 190 9.37 14.83 -8.21
N SER A 191 8.63 15.19 -7.15
CA SER A 191 8.98 16.31 -6.24
C SER A 191 9.87 15.89 -5.06
N SER A 192 10.47 14.70 -5.07
CA SER A 192 11.44 14.29 -4.07
C SER A 192 12.80 14.93 -4.29
N THR A 193 13.68 14.86 -3.28
CA THR A 193 15.11 15.15 -3.41
C THR A 193 15.84 13.93 -3.99
N PHE A 194 16.77 14.15 -4.91
CA PHE A 194 17.51 13.12 -5.62
C PHE A 194 19.00 13.20 -5.31
N ASP A 195 19.37 12.86 -4.06
CA ASP A 195 20.77 12.70 -3.69
C ASP A 195 21.36 11.39 -4.29
N ASP A 196 22.68 11.24 -4.21
CA ASP A 196 23.41 10.11 -4.81
C ASP A 196 22.87 8.75 -4.36
N PHE A 197 22.46 8.62 -3.09
CA PHE A 197 21.91 7.39 -2.55
C PHE A 197 20.55 7.07 -3.20
N THR A 198 19.65 8.06 -3.25
CA THR A 198 18.33 7.92 -3.87
C THR A 198 18.45 7.61 -5.37
N VAL A 199 19.34 8.34 -6.07
CA VAL A 199 19.63 8.13 -7.50
C VAL A 199 20.17 6.73 -7.75
N LYS A 200 21.12 6.26 -6.93
CA LYS A 200 21.66 4.90 -7.03
C LYS A 200 20.57 3.85 -6.87
N SER A 201 19.78 3.93 -5.80
CA SER A 201 18.70 2.98 -5.55
C SER A 201 17.64 2.99 -6.66
N LEU A 202 17.28 4.16 -7.18
CA LEU A 202 16.36 4.30 -8.29
C LEU A 202 16.90 3.62 -9.55
N ARG A 203 18.16 3.88 -9.92
CA ARG A 203 18.82 3.27 -11.07
C ARG A 203 18.85 1.75 -10.98
N GLU A 204 19.28 1.20 -9.85
CA GLU A 204 19.35 -0.24 -9.61
C GLU A 204 18.00 -0.94 -9.72
N THR A 205 16.90 -0.19 -9.57
CA THR A 205 15.56 -0.76 -9.51
C THR A 205 14.78 -0.60 -10.81
N VAL A 206 14.96 0.50 -11.56
CA VAL A 206 14.11 0.81 -12.72
C VAL A 206 14.85 0.91 -14.06
N LEU A 207 16.20 0.99 -14.07
CA LEU A 207 16.95 1.04 -15.33
C LEU A 207 17.34 -0.37 -15.81
N ALA A 208 17.12 -0.62 -17.09
CA ALA A 208 17.58 -1.84 -17.75
C ALA A 208 19.08 -1.73 -18.09
N ASP A 209 19.91 -1.73 -17.06
CA ASP A 209 21.39 -1.70 -17.18
C ASP A 209 21.94 -3.07 -16.72
N PRO A 210 22.57 -3.85 -17.60
CA PRO A 210 23.08 -5.18 -17.28
C PRO A 210 24.24 -5.16 -16.25
N ASN A 211 24.81 -3.98 -15.96
CA ASN A 211 25.84 -3.82 -14.94
C ASN A 211 25.26 -3.57 -13.54
N LEU A 212 23.95 -3.39 -13.41
CA LEU A 212 23.26 -3.22 -12.15
C LEU A 212 22.69 -4.57 -11.69
N GLY A 213 23.05 -4.97 -10.48
CA GLY A 213 22.50 -6.17 -9.84
C GLY A 213 21.27 -5.85 -8.99
N PRO A 214 20.63 -6.88 -8.42
CA PRO A 214 19.54 -6.69 -7.47
C PRO A 214 19.97 -5.80 -6.31
N SER A 215 19.08 -4.90 -5.89
CA SER A 215 19.37 -3.94 -4.83
C SER A 215 19.55 -4.64 -3.48
N ALA A 216 20.60 -4.27 -2.76
CA ALA A 216 20.85 -4.73 -1.41
C ALA A 216 21.22 -3.54 -0.52
N PHE A 217 20.68 -3.55 0.70
CA PHE A 217 20.93 -2.52 1.71
C PHE A 217 21.42 -3.16 3.01
N SER A 218 22.45 -2.57 3.61
CA SER A 218 22.97 -2.95 4.93
C SER A 218 23.39 -1.70 5.69
N ASN A 219 23.00 -1.63 6.96
CA ASN A 219 23.41 -0.52 7.81
C ASN A 219 23.45 -0.96 9.28
N SER A 220 24.60 -0.87 9.91
CA SER A 220 24.78 -1.20 11.33
C SER A 220 23.97 -0.33 12.30
N LYS A 221 23.51 0.85 11.86
CA LYS A 221 22.68 1.75 12.66
C LYS A 221 21.21 1.33 12.75
N LEU A 222 20.77 0.34 11.96
CA LEU A 222 19.40 -0.18 12.09
C LEU A 222 19.18 -0.79 13.48
N THR A 223 17.97 -0.71 13.98
CA THR A 223 17.58 -1.31 15.25
C THR A 223 16.90 -2.66 14.99
N THR A 224 17.42 -3.74 15.57
CA THR A 224 16.79 -5.05 15.56
C THR A 224 15.73 -5.08 16.66
N ILE A 225 14.44 -5.21 16.30
CA ILE A 225 13.33 -5.40 17.24
C ILE A 225 13.18 -6.88 17.56
N ALA A 226 13.21 -7.74 16.55
CA ALA A 226 13.24 -9.20 16.71
C ALA A 226 14.27 -9.79 15.74
N PRO A 227 15.21 -10.64 16.23
CA PRO A 227 16.26 -11.23 15.39
C PRO A 227 15.71 -12.33 14.49
N GLY A 228 16.48 -12.69 13.48
CA GLY A 228 16.17 -13.78 12.55
C GLY A 228 16.33 -13.36 11.09
N THR A 229 16.11 -14.33 10.20
CA THR A 229 16.17 -14.14 8.75
C THR A 229 14.94 -14.76 8.12
N ALA A 230 14.34 -14.07 7.15
CA ALA A 230 13.20 -14.58 6.40
C ALA A 230 13.23 -14.11 4.94
N GLN A 231 12.61 -14.91 4.09
CA GLN A 231 12.36 -14.58 2.68
C GLN A 231 10.86 -14.57 2.42
N GLY A 232 10.42 -13.64 1.58
CA GLY A 232 9.02 -13.52 1.21
C GLY A 232 8.80 -12.48 0.12
N THR A 233 7.57 -12.41 -0.38
CA THR A 233 7.17 -11.39 -1.35
C THR A 233 7.17 -10.01 -0.68
N LEU A 234 7.87 -9.05 -1.27
CA LEU A 234 7.94 -7.69 -0.75
C LEU A 234 6.63 -6.95 -1.00
N THR A 235 6.04 -6.43 0.06
CA THR A 235 4.81 -5.60 0.00
C THR A 235 4.80 -4.58 1.12
N GLY A 236 3.98 -3.54 1.02
CA GLY A 236 3.88 -2.53 2.07
C GLY A 236 3.78 -1.10 1.55
N GLY A 237 4.20 -0.14 2.38
CA GLY A 237 4.21 1.29 2.09
C GLY A 237 3.88 2.14 3.31
N ASN A 238 3.17 3.25 3.12
CA ASN A 238 2.73 4.12 4.21
C ASN A 238 1.69 3.43 5.09
N LEU A 239 1.94 3.38 6.40
CA LEU A 239 1.14 2.63 7.37
C LEU A 239 -0.32 3.10 7.39
N ALA A 240 -0.57 4.41 7.38
CA ALA A 240 -1.94 4.95 7.40
C ALA A 240 -2.72 4.53 6.15
N LEU A 241 -2.08 4.47 4.97
CA LEU A 241 -2.72 4.05 3.73
C LEU A 241 -2.96 2.53 3.69
N VAL A 242 -2.01 1.73 4.18
CA VAL A 242 -2.19 0.28 4.34
C VAL A 242 -3.40 -0.01 5.22
N VAL A 243 -3.52 0.66 6.36
CA VAL A 243 -4.64 0.47 7.30
C VAL A 243 -5.96 0.99 6.73
N SER A 244 -5.93 2.11 6.00
CA SER A 244 -7.14 2.74 5.45
C SER A 244 -7.84 1.91 4.37
N THR A 245 -7.15 0.93 3.76
CA THR A 245 -7.74 0.04 2.75
C THR A 245 -8.27 -1.27 3.31
N LEU A 246 -8.05 -1.56 4.62
CA LEU A 246 -8.53 -2.80 5.25
C LEU A 246 -10.07 -2.93 5.15
N GLY A 247 -10.53 -4.14 4.87
CA GLY A 247 -11.95 -4.44 4.67
C GLY A 247 -12.49 -4.05 3.30
N THR A 248 -11.65 -3.58 2.38
CA THR A 248 -12.01 -3.28 0.99
C THR A 248 -11.37 -4.30 0.03
N LYS A 249 -11.80 -4.32 -1.23
CA LYS A 249 -11.15 -5.15 -2.26
C LYS A 249 -9.70 -4.71 -2.60
N TYR A 250 -9.25 -3.60 -2.04
CA TYR A 250 -7.92 -3.02 -2.21
C TYR A 250 -7.02 -3.25 -1.01
N GLU A 251 -7.49 -4.00 0.01
CA GLU A 251 -6.69 -4.25 1.20
C GLU A 251 -5.44 -5.07 0.87
N ILE A 252 -4.36 -4.81 1.58
CA ILE A 252 -3.09 -5.48 1.38
C ILE A 252 -3.18 -6.98 1.71
N ASP A 253 -2.62 -7.82 0.85
CA ASP A 253 -2.30 -9.22 1.18
C ASP A 253 -0.87 -9.28 1.73
N THR A 254 -0.73 -9.76 2.96
CA THR A 254 0.55 -9.90 3.66
C THR A 254 0.97 -11.37 3.82
N THR A 255 0.26 -12.30 3.18
CA THR A 255 0.56 -13.73 3.26
C THR A 255 1.96 -14.01 2.72
N ASP A 256 2.78 -14.67 3.54
CA ASP A 256 4.16 -15.06 3.21
C ASP A 256 5.05 -13.90 2.72
N SER A 257 4.80 -12.68 3.20
CA SER A 257 5.46 -11.47 2.73
C SER A 257 6.57 -10.96 3.68
N ILE A 258 7.49 -10.18 3.12
CA ILE A 258 8.25 -9.17 3.87
C ILE A 258 7.47 -7.87 3.79
N LEU A 259 6.82 -7.50 4.90
CA LEU A 259 6.04 -6.29 5.01
C LEU A 259 6.93 -5.10 5.37
N PHE A 260 7.02 -4.09 4.48
CA PHE A 260 7.66 -2.84 4.87
C PHE A 260 6.63 -1.76 5.18
N LEU A 261 6.88 -0.96 6.22
CA LEU A 261 6.00 0.11 6.68
C LEU A 261 6.80 1.38 6.99
N GLU A 262 6.31 2.53 6.60
CA GLU A 262 6.84 3.85 6.95
C GLU A 262 5.69 4.78 7.33
N GLU A 263 5.96 5.91 8.02
CA GLU A 263 4.91 6.84 8.41
C GLU A 263 5.45 8.28 8.58
N ILE A 264 4.55 9.24 8.59
CA ILE A 264 4.86 10.66 8.85
C ILE A 264 3.76 11.33 9.67
N ASN A 265 4.17 12.17 10.66
CA ASN A 265 3.29 13.05 11.44
C ASN A 265 2.24 12.36 12.33
N GLU A 266 2.38 11.07 12.61
CA GLU A 266 1.49 10.33 13.51
C GLU A 266 2.13 10.15 14.88
N GLU A 267 1.41 10.52 15.95
CA GLU A 267 1.90 10.29 17.33
C GLU A 267 1.98 8.79 17.67
N PRO A 268 2.86 8.37 18.61
CA PRO A 268 3.06 6.95 18.93
C PRO A 268 1.78 6.18 19.22
N PHE A 269 0.79 6.78 19.91
CA PHE A 269 -0.49 6.10 20.18
C PHE A 269 -1.32 5.86 18.90
N ARG A 270 -1.15 6.67 17.85
CA ARG A 270 -1.81 6.46 16.57
C ARG A 270 -1.12 5.35 15.78
N VAL A 271 0.23 5.34 15.80
CA VAL A 271 1.03 4.23 15.24
C VAL A 271 0.66 2.92 15.93
N ASP A 272 0.58 2.89 17.27
CA ASP A 272 0.12 1.73 18.04
C ASP A 272 -1.29 1.27 17.62
N ARG A 273 -2.23 2.19 17.44
CA ARG A 273 -3.58 1.86 16.99
C ARG A 273 -3.57 1.23 15.60
N MET A 274 -2.79 1.75 14.67
CA MET A 274 -2.69 1.22 13.31
C MET A 274 -2.04 -0.17 13.29
N LEU A 275 -0.96 -0.38 14.03
CA LEU A 275 -0.33 -1.69 14.19
C LEU A 275 -1.26 -2.69 14.88
N THR A 276 -2.02 -2.23 15.90
CA THR A 276 -3.04 -3.05 16.55
C THR A 276 -4.16 -3.45 15.58
N GLN A 277 -4.57 -2.55 14.68
CA GLN A 277 -5.58 -2.85 13.67
C GLN A 277 -5.05 -3.89 12.66
N LEU A 278 -3.81 -3.78 12.20
CA LEU A 278 -3.17 -4.80 11.35
C LEU A 278 -3.07 -6.15 12.07
N TRP A 279 -2.74 -6.14 13.37
CA TRP A 279 -2.69 -7.34 14.19
C TRP A 279 -4.08 -8.00 14.32
N LEU A 280 -5.13 -7.23 14.63
CA LEU A 280 -6.51 -7.71 14.73
C LEU A 280 -7.04 -8.24 13.39
N ALA A 281 -6.58 -7.67 12.28
CA ALA A 281 -6.91 -8.12 10.92
C ALA A 281 -6.11 -9.36 10.46
N GLY A 282 -5.20 -9.90 11.30
CA GLY A 282 -4.35 -11.05 10.96
C GLY A 282 -3.19 -10.72 10.01
N LYS A 283 -3.00 -9.44 9.66
CA LYS A 283 -2.01 -9.03 8.65
C LYS A 283 -0.56 -9.17 9.14
N LEU A 284 -0.30 -8.93 10.43
CA LEU A 284 1.04 -9.08 10.99
C LEU A 284 1.41 -10.56 11.18
N GLN A 285 0.45 -11.40 11.50
CA GLN A 285 0.67 -12.85 11.73
C GLN A 285 0.90 -13.62 10.42
N SER A 286 0.44 -13.10 9.29
CA SER A 286 0.65 -13.73 7.98
C SER A 286 1.98 -13.36 7.32
N CYS A 287 2.71 -12.36 7.86
CA CYS A 287 4.04 -11.98 7.36
C CYS A 287 5.12 -13.00 7.72
N LYS A 288 6.17 -13.05 6.91
CA LYS A 288 7.45 -13.75 7.19
C LYS A 288 8.46 -12.85 7.89
N GLY A 289 8.37 -11.53 7.72
CA GLY A 289 9.24 -10.54 8.34
C GLY A 289 8.71 -9.12 8.16
N ILE A 290 9.15 -8.20 9.02
CA ILE A 290 8.72 -6.80 8.99
C ILE A 290 9.92 -5.86 8.93
N ALA A 291 9.95 -5.00 7.93
CA ALA A 291 10.98 -4.00 7.68
C ALA A 291 10.39 -2.60 7.91
N LEU A 292 10.59 -2.03 9.11
CA LEU A 292 10.14 -0.68 9.41
C LEU A 292 11.10 0.34 8.82
N GLY A 293 10.54 1.23 8.00
CA GLY A 293 11.24 2.38 7.43
C GLY A 293 11.40 3.51 8.44
N ASN A 294 11.38 4.74 7.93
CA ASN A 294 11.41 5.92 8.78
C ASN A 294 9.98 6.29 9.23
N PHE A 295 9.84 6.67 10.50
CA PHE A 295 8.62 7.22 11.09
C PHE A 295 8.88 8.69 11.42
N ARG A 296 8.88 9.50 10.38
CA ARG A 296 9.26 10.91 10.46
C ARG A 296 8.25 11.73 11.22
N ASP A 297 8.73 12.55 12.15
CA ASP A 297 7.89 13.44 12.97
C ASP A 297 6.76 12.68 13.72
N CYS A 298 7.02 11.40 14.07
CA CYS A 298 6.09 10.53 14.79
C CYS A 298 6.38 10.44 16.30
N GLU A 299 7.30 11.24 16.82
CA GLU A 299 7.62 11.30 18.24
C GLU A 299 6.47 11.92 19.04
N ALA A 300 6.43 11.61 20.34
CA ALA A 300 5.42 12.13 21.25
C ALA A 300 5.50 13.66 21.37
N ARG A 301 4.40 14.34 21.10
CA ARG A 301 4.31 15.81 21.16
C ARG A 301 3.78 16.34 22.49
N GLY A 302 3.47 15.45 23.45
CA GLY A 302 2.97 15.83 24.76
C GLY A 302 1.63 16.58 24.70
N THR A 303 0.67 16.07 23.95
CA THR A 303 -0.66 16.68 23.82
C THR A 303 -1.49 16.51 25.10
N SER A 304 -2.56 17.29 25.26
CA SER A 304 -3.52 17.16 26.37
C SER A 304 -4.20 15.77 26.43
N ILE A 305 -4.24 15.06 25.31
CA ILE A 305 -4.80 13.69 25.22
C ILE A 305 -3.79 12.65 25.69
N SER A 306 -2.49 12.91 25.54
CA SER A 306 -1.41 12.00 25.92
C SER A 306 -0.25 12.77 26.56
N PRO A 307 -0.39 13.20 27.81
CA PRO A 307 0.68 13.91 28.54
C PRO A 307 1.88 13.00 28.84
N VAL A 308 1.65 11.68 28.89
CA VAL A 308 2.68 10.64 28.99
C VAL A 308 2.47 9.67 27.84
N SER A 309 3.50 9.44 27.04
CA SER A 309 3.44 8.56 25.86
C SER A 309 4.53 7.50 25.90
N PHE A 310 4.29 6.36 25.26
CA PHE A 310 5.36 5.47 24.86
C PHE A 310 6.19 6.12 23.75
N THR A 311 7.47 5.73 23.64
CA THR A 311 8.27 6.02 22.45
C THR A 311 7.84 5.08 21.28
N LEU A 312 8.25 5.40 20.06
CA LEU A 312 7.99 4.53 18.92
C LEU A 312 8.63 3.15 19.10
N GLU A 313 9.87 3.10 19.62
CA GLU A 313 10.58 1.85 19.87
C GLU A 313 9.81 0.98 20.89
N GLN A 314 9.24 1.59 21.94
CA GLN A 314 8.41 0.86 22.89
C GLN A 314 7.13 0.32 22.25
N VAL A 315 6.52 1.08 21.33
CA VAL A 315 5.35 0.61 20.57
C VAL A 315 5.74 -0.57 19.67
N PHE A 316 6.85 -0.47 18.94
CA PHE A 316 7.31 -1.54 18.07
C PHE A 316 7.67 -2.81 18.86
N GLU A 317 8.38 -2.66 19.98
CA GLU A 317 8.70 -3.78 20.88
C GLU A 317 7.43 -4.49 21.36
N GLN A 318 6.44 -3.73 21.87
CA GLN A 318 5.19 -4.30 22.39
C GLN A 318 4.33 -4.98 21.33
N ARG A 319 4.33 -4.46 20.08
CA ARG A 319 3.45 -4.96 19.02
C ARG A 319 4.06 -6.02 18.14
N LEU A 320 5.39 -6.03 17.99
CA LEU A 320 6.05 -6.80 16.95
C LEU A 320 7.03 -7.85 17.48
N SER A 321 7.64 -7.66 18.66
CA SER A 321 8.68 -8.58 19.17
C SER A 321 8.17 -10.00 19.40
N SER A 322 6.89 -10.16 19.77
CA SER A 322 6.28 -11.45 20.08
C SER A 322 5.71 -12.20 18.86
N LEU A 323 5.84 -11.66 17.65
CA LEU A 323 5.32 -12.30 16.43
C LEU A 323 6.11 -13.54 16.01
N GLY A 324 7.34 -13.73 16.52
CA GLY A 324 8.21 -14.85 16.17
C GLY A 324 8.82 -14.77 14.76
N ILE A 325 8.86 -13.58 14.18
CA ILE A 325 9.43 -13.26 12.85
C ILE A 325 10.48 -12.17 12.96
N PRO A 326 11.46 -12.08 12.03
CA PRO A 326 12.44 -11.00 12.04
C PRO A 326 11.80 -9.62 11.84
N VAL A 327 12.21 -8.67 12.67
CA VAL A 327 11.75 -7.27 12.61
C VAL A 327 12.94 -6.33 12.76
N VAL A 328 13.07 -5.38 11.82
CA VAL A 328 14.10 -4.34 11.85
C VAL A 328 13.48 -2.96 11.69
N TYR A 329 14.06 -1.94 12.34
CA TYR A 329 13.62 -0.54 12.27
C TYR A 329 14.73 0.38 11.80
N GLY A 330 14.35 1.41 11.04
CA GLY A 330 15.21 2.51 10.63
C GLY A 330 15.73 2.41 9.19
N LEU A 331 15.12 1.55 8.32
CA LEU A 331 15.47 1.55 6.91
C LEU A 331 15.19 2.92 6.27
N PRO A 332 16.00 3.37 5.32
CA PRO A 332 15.76 4.63 4.61
C PRO A 332 14.64 4.46 3.57
N ILE A 333 13.40 4.29 4.04
CA ILE A 333 12.18 4.14 3.24
C ILE A 333 11.19 5.21 3.66
N GLY A 334 10.48 5.80 2.70
CA GLY A 334 9.39 6.74 2.95
C GLY A 334 9.82 8.21 2.98
N HIS A 335 9.36 8.96 3.99
CA HIS A 335 9.49 10.42 4.07
C HIS A 335 10.88 10.88 4.56
N VAL A 336 11.93 10.35 3.99
CA VAL A 336 13.33 10.72 4.25
C VAL A 336 13.97 11.33 3.01
N ARG A 337 15.07 12.06 3.22
CA ARG A 337 15.82 12.66 2.10
C ARG A 337 16.42 11.58 1.22
N SER A 338 17.26 10.73 1.79
CA SER A 338 17.91 9.59 1.12
C SER A 338 17.01 8.37 1.23
N LYS A 339 16.46 7.86 0.14
CA LYS A 339 15.48 6.77 0.20
C LYS A 339 15.75 5.63 -0.78
N LEU A 340 15.41 4.43 -0.34
CA LEU A 340 15.36 3.24 -1.17
C LEU A 340 14.13 3.27 -2.08
N THR A 341 14.26 2.64 -3.25
CA THR A 341 13.15 2.26 -4.11
C THR A 341 12.82 0.80 -3.86
N MET A 342 11.59 0.52 -3.40
CA MET A 342 11.12 -0.79 -2.97
C MET A 342 10.14 -1.36 -4.00
N PRO A 343 10.51 -2.41 -4.75
CA PRO A 343 9.60 -3.04 -5.71
C PRO A 343 8.60 -3.96 -4.99
N LEU A 344 7.30 -3.72 -5.12
CA LEU A 344 6.25 -4.58 -4.58
C LEU A 344 6.03 -5.78 -5.52
N GLY A 345 5.92 -6.96 -4.94
CA GLY A 345 5.61 -8.19 -5.67
C GLY A 345 6.81 -9.02 -6.08
N VAL A 346 8.02 -8.66 -5.66
CA VAL A 346 9.25 -9.46 -5.89
C VAL A 346 9.70 -10.15 -4.62
N GLN A 347 10.51 -11.20 -4.74
CA GLN A 347 11.09 -11.88 -3.58
C GLN A 347 12.19 -11.04 -2.95
N ALA A 348 12.16 -10.95 -1.63
CA ALA A 348 13.13 -10.24 -0.83
C ALA A 348 13.56 -11.08 0.38
N GLU A 349 14.77 -10.80 0.90
CA GLU A 349 15.30 -11.35 2.14
C GLU A 349 15.48 -10.23 3.16
N LEU A 350 14.95 -10.43 4.36
CA LEU A 350 15.22 -9.62 5.53
C LEU A 350 16.04 -10.42 6.53
N ASP A 351 17.26 -9.99 6.84
CA ASP A 351 18.04 -10.47 7.95
C ASP A 351 18.15 -9.38 9.02
N ALA A 352 17.29 -9.50 10.03
CA ALA A 352 17.22 -8.54 11.12
C ALA A 352 18.43 -8.66 12.06
N SER A 353 19.08 -9.83 12.13
CA SER A 353 20.30 -10.05 12.92
C SER A 353 21.50 -9.38 12.28
N ALA A 354 21.68 -9.55 10.96
CA ALA A 354 22.75 -8.92 10.19
C ALA A 354 22.40 -7.47 9.75
N LYS A 355 21.15 -7.02 9.99
CA LYS A 355 20.66 -5.68 9.60
C LYS A 355 20.78 -5.43 8.10
N THR A 356 20.34 -6.42 7.31
CA THR A 356 20.39 -6.37 5.84
C THR A 356 19.01 -6.62 5.24
N MET A 357 18.78 -6.00 4.10
CA MET A 357 17.65 -6.26 3.24
C MET A 357 18.15 -6.43 1.80
N LYS A 358 17.69 -7.47 1.11
CA LYS A 358 18.10 -7.78 -0.26
C LYS A 358 16.88 -8.08 -1.12
N ILE A 359 16.88 -7.57 -2.32
CA ILE A 359 15.96 -8.00 -3.39
C ILE A 359 16.59 -9.23 -4.03
N LEU A 360 15.87 -10.34 -4.14
CA LEU A 360 16.42 -11.64 -4.57
C LEU A 360 16.24 -11.91 -6.05
N GLU A 361 15.43 -11.12 -6.74
CA GLU A 361 15.11 -11.30 -8.16
C GLU A 361 14.89 -9.96 -8.86
N PRO A 362 15.00 -9.92 -10.20
CA PRO A 362 14.74 -8.68 -10.94
C PRO A 362 13.30 -8.17 -10.73
N ALA A 363 13.15 -6.85 -10.63
CA ALA A 363 11.86 -6.16 -10.57
C ALA A 363 11.36 -5.69 -11.95
N ILE A 364 12.20 -5.77 -12.96
CA ILE A 364 11.99 -5.35 -14.36
C ILE A 364 12.55 -6.40 -15.32
N ILE A 365 12.11 -6.33 -16.61
CA ILE A 365 12.65 -7.11 -17.73
C ILE A 365 13.31 -6.23 -18.78
#